data_a13d8032cd7e1c540e890da9bd051c21
#
_entry.id   a13d8032cd7e1c540e890da9bd051c21
#
_cell.length_a   1.000
_cell.length_b   1.000
_cell.length_c   1.000
_cell.angle_alpha   90.00
_cell.angle_beta   90.00
_cell.angle_gamma   90.00
#
_symmetry.space_group_name_H-M   'P 1'
#
loop_
_entity.id
_entity.type
_entity.pdbx_description
1 polymer ?
#
loop_
_entity_poly.entity_id
_entity_poly.type
_entity_poly.pdbx_seq_one_letter_code
_entity_poly.pdbx_strand_id
1 'polypeptide(L)'
;MPAITLSSSAKFRAAPSVLVAILVSFFVLVRPSHSETGLKIELISEQSAIVPGMPFTVGLWLVHDRGWHTYWRFPGIVGVPTQLKWKLPPGWKAGELIYPAPERTHMFKIAAQGFDRDAMLRAELTPPAKLKTGENITLTASASWMCCGTSCQPGWKELSLTLPVAEKSALSPKWHKLLDEERARAERPSDEWSASAVEKDRTITLTIKPASAKARRAKSQREADRIIAFTEDGWFDTDKPQLIRLHDDGSLTITLTKAETYAGGKPPKTLRAILRNDAGWHQGGALQCLQIAPKIQRED
;
A
#
# COMPACT_ATOMS: atom_id res chain seq x y z
N MET A 1 -106.19 25.63 1.83
CA MET A 1 -106.63 24.35 2.35
C MET A 1 -105.65 23.29 1.91
N PRO A 2 -105.35 22.32 2.70
CA PRO A 2 -104.52 22.45 3.94
C PRO A 2 -103.15 21.75 3.73
N ALA A 3 -102.28 22.03 4.70
CA ALA A 3 -101.04 21.46 4.94
C ALA A 3 -101.05 19.97 5.27
N ILE A 4 -100.04 19.23 4.97
CA ILE A 4 -99.62 18.05 5.73
C ILE A 4 -98.12 18.05 5.86
N THR A 5 -97.67 18.28 7.08
CA THR A 5 -96.33 18.04 7.60
C THR A 5 -96.15 16.53 7.85
N LEU A 6 -95.02 16.00 7.50
CA LEU A 6 -94.46 14.82 8.14
C LEU A 6 -92.95 14.89 8.26
N SER A 7 -92.57 15.03 9.50
CA SER A 7 -91.18 14.94 10.01
C SER A 7 -90.73 13.45 10.01
N SER A 8 -89.53 13.24 9.59
CA SER A 8 -88.76 12.11 10.07
C SER A 8 -87.25 12.37 10.00
N SER A 9 -86.74 12.67 11.10
CA SER A 9 -85.25 12.84 11.34
C SER A 9 -84.63 11.46 11.52
N ALA A 10 -83.87 11.01 10.53
CA ALA A 10 -82.95 9.90 10.73
C ALA A 10 -81.53 10.45 10.97
N LYS A 11 -81.10 10.32 12.23
CA LYS A 11 -79.73 10.61 12.66
C LYS A 11 -78.80 9.49 12.14
N PHE A 12 -78.05 9.75 11.11
CA PHE A 12 -76.91 8.93 10.71
C PHE A 12 -75.73 9.30 11.61
N ARG A 13 -75.35 8.40 12.50
CA ARG A 13 -74.09 8.44 13.29
C ARG A 13 -72.97 8.02 12.34
N ALA A 14 -72.17 8.97 11.89
CA ALA A 14 -70.91 8.70 11.22
C ALA A 14 -69.88 8.22 12.30
N ALA A 15 -69.37 6.98 12.14
CA ALA A 15 -68.24 6.50 12.84
C ALA A 15 -66.96 7.08 12.29
N PRO A 16 -65.98 7.52 13.07
CA PRO A 16 -64.72 7.99 12.54
C PRO A 16 -63.86 6.81 12.07
N SER A 17 -63.67 6.68 10.75
CA SER A 17 -62.68 5.80 10.18
C SER A 17 -61.30 6.33 10.52
N VAL A 18 -60.61 5.70 11.50
CA VAL A 18 -59.20 5.94 11.79
C VAL A 18 -58.39 5.32 10.68
N LEU A 19 -57.96 6.13 9.72
CA LEU A 19 -57.00 5.76 8.69
C LEU A 19 -55.60 5.78 9.36
N VAL A 20 -55.17 4.61 9.83
CA VAL A 20 -53.76 4.41 10.28
C VAL A 20 -52.91 4.37 9.04
N ALA A 21 -52.32 5.49 8.67
CA ALA A 21 -51.28 5.57 7.65
C ALA A 21 -49.99 4.96 8.23
N ILE A 22 -49.73 3.70 7.92
CA ILE A 22 -48.41 3.09 8.20
C ILE A 22 -47.41 3.69 7.23
N LEU A 23 -46.69 4.75 7.70
CA LEU A 23 -45.49 5.25 7.06
C LEU A 23 -44.36 4.21 7.27
N VAL A 24 -44.28 3.26 6.33
CA VAL A 24 -43.08 2.42 6.22
C VAL A 24 -41.98 3.31 5.69
N SER A 25 -41.21 3.90 6.62
CA SER A 25 -39.95 4.56 6.28
C SER A 25 -38.99 3.51 5.74
N PHE A 26 -38.93 3.39 4.42
CA PHE A 26 -37.87 2.68 3.71
C PHE A 26 -36.58 3.48 3.94
N PHE A 27 -35.89 3.17 5.04
CA PHE A 27 -34.50 3.59 5.19
C PHE A 27 -33.69 2.82 4.14
N VAL A 28 -33.61 3.37 2.96
CA VAL A 28 -32.62 2.94 1.97
C VAL A 28 -31.27 3.28 2.60
N LEU A 29 -30.65 2.27 3.20
CA LEU A 29 -29.25 2.29 3.52
C LEU A 29 -28.49 2.44 2.19
N VAL A 30 -28.35 3.67 1.72
CA VAL A 30 -27.41 4.02 0.66
C VAL A 30 -26.03 3.74 1.26
N ARG A 31 -25.55 2.52 1.08
CA ARG A 31 -24.14 2.23 1.31
C ARG A 31 -23.39 3.08 0.27
N PRO A 32 -22.52 4.00 0.68
CA PRO A 32 -21.73 4.73 -0.29
C PRO A 32 -20.90 3.70 -1.07
N SER A 33 -21.33 3.42 -2.30
CA SER A 33 -20.54 2.65 -3.25
C SER A 33 -19.40 3.56 -3.68
N HIS A 34 -18.25 3.42 -3.05
CA HIS A 34 -17.06 4.09 -3.53
C HIS A 34 -16.61 3.36 -4.78
N SER A 35 -16.51 4.13 -5.83
CA SER A 35 -16.03 3.71 -7.13
C SER A 35 -14.63 3.08 -6.95
N GLU A 36 -14.50 1.78 -7.22
CA GLU A 36 -13.22 1.10 -7.42
C GLU A 36 -12.62 1.52 -8.78
N THR A 37 -12.72 2.81 -9.11
CA THR A 37 -12.26 3.33 -10.39
C THR A 37 -10.77 3.15 -10.49
N GLY A 38 -10.34 2.39 -11.47
CA GLY A 38 -8.94 2.16 -11.76
C GLY A 38 -8.23 1.13 -10.87
N LEU A 39 -8.91 0.56 -9.85
CA LEU A 39 -8.32 -0.37 -8.91
C LEU A 39 -9.32 -1.42 -8.44
N LYS A 40 -8.91 -2.69 -8.49
CA LYS A 40 -9.56 -3.79 -7.76
C LYS A 40 -8.69 -4.18 -6.58
N ILE A 41 -9.32 -4.41 -5.43
CA ILE A 41 -8.58 -4.68 -4.19
C ILE A 41 -9.24 -5.84 -3.45
N GLU A 42 -8.40 -6.80 -3.01
CA GLU A 42 -8.86 -7.97 -2.26
C GLU A 42 -7.84 -8.41 -1.18
N LEU A 43 -8.35 -9.05 -0.12
CA LEU A 43 -7.52 -9.77 0.83
C LEU A 43 -7.36 -11.22 0.36
N ILE A 44 -6.13 -11.70 0.42
CA ILE A 44 -5.78 -13.09 0.09
C ILE A 44 -4.95 -13.71 1.21
N SER A 45 -4.93 -15.02 1.29
CA SER A 45 -4.04 -15.77 2.18
C SER A 45 -3.04 -16.59 1.40
N GLU A 46 -1.80 -16.61 1.89
CA GLU A 46 -0.78 -17.54 1.40
C GLU A 46 -1.10 -18.99 1.78
N GLN A 47 -1.79 -19.18 2.90
CA GLN A 47 -2.19 -20.48 3.42
C GLN A 47 -3.68 -20.77 3.18
N SER A 48 -4.00 -22.06 3.06
CA SER A 48 -5.38 -22.53 2.88
C SER A 48 -6.20 -22.60 4.16
N ALA A 49 -5.53 -22.57 5.33
CA ALA A 49 -6.18 -22.67 6.64
C ALA A 49 -5.38 -21.93 7.71
N ILE A 50 -6.04 -21.57 8.77
CA ILE A 50 -5.46 -21.01 10.01
C ILE A 50 -5.03 -22.17 10.90
N VAL A 51 -3.74 -22.21 11.27
CA VAL A 51 -3.24 -23.13 12.28
C VAL A 51 -3.12 -22.39 13.61
N PRO A 52 -3.76 -22.86 14.70
CA PRO A 52 -3.74 -22.16 15.99
C PRO A 52 -2.33 -21.82 16.46
N GLY A 53 -2.07 -20.56 16.83
CA GLY A 53 -0.79 -20.06 17.32
C GLY A 53 0.30 -19.90 16.25
N MET A 54 0.09 -20.31 15.00
CA MET A 54 1.09 -20.23 13.94
C MET A 54 0.89 -18.98 13.10
N PRO A 55 1.90 -18.10 12.96
CA PRO A 55 1.84 -16.95 12.07
C PRO A 55 1.65 -17.37 10.61
N PHE A 56 0.92 -16.54 9.85
CA PHE A 56 0.73 -16.73 8.42
C PHE A 56 0.63 -15.40 7.68
N THR A 57 0.94 -15.42 6.39
CA THR A 57 0.93 -14.23 5.54
C THR A 57 -0.44 -14.01 4.91
N VAL A 58 -0.94 -12.78 5.07
CA VAL A 58 -2.08 -12.24 4.33
C VAL A 58 -1.59 -11.17 3.37
N GLY A 59 -2.07 -11.21 2.14
CA GLY A 59 -1.79 -10.20 1.12
C GLY A 59 -2.99 -9.27 0.91
N LEU A 60 -2.69 -8.00 0.68
CA LEU A 60 -3.60 -7.04 0.09
C LEU A 60 -3.23 -6.91 -1.39
N TRP A 61 -4.01 -7.53 -2.26
CA TRP A 61 -3.77 -7.59 -3.69
C TRP A 61 -4.40 -6.40 -4.37
N LEU A 62 -3.59 -5.57 -5.01
CA LEU A 62 -3.98 -4.38 -5.76
C LEU A 62 -3.83 -4.69 -7.25
N VAL A 63 -4.93 -4.67 -8.00
CA VAL A 63 -4.96 -4.88 -9.46
C VAL A 63 -5.36 -3.58 -10.12
N HIS A 64 -4.41 -2.96 -10.82
CA HIS A 64 -4.62 -1.67 -11.45
C HIS A 64 -5.18 -1.83 -12.87
N ASP A 65 -6.14 -0.99 -13.22
CA ASP A 65 -6.52 -0.82 -14.62
C ASP A 65 -5.38 -0.12 -15.37
N ARG A 66 -5.30 -0.34 -16.67
CA ARG A 66 -4.22 0.25 -17.48
C ARG A 66 -4.17 1.78 -17.35
N GLY A 67 -3.02 2.30 -16.98
CA GLY A 67 -2.77 3.73 -16.81
C GLY A 67 -3.22 4.29 -15.46
N TRP A 68 -3.63 3.41 -14.53
CA TRP A 68 -3.90 3.76 -13.15
C TRP A 68 -2.77 3.26 -12.25
N HIS A 69 -2.57 3.93 -11.10
CA HIS A 69 -1.52 3.62 -10.13
C HIS A 69 -1.94 3.98 -8.71
N THR A 70 -1.29 3.37 -7.75
CA THR A 70 -1.38 3.71 -6.33
C THR A 70 -0.01 4.11 -5.79
N TYR A 71 0.04 4.47 -4.52
CA TYR A 71 1.23 5.06 -3.92
C TYR A 71 1.88 4.16 -2.89
N TRP A 72 3.21 4.25 -2.82
CA TRP A 72 4.04 3.55 -1.86
C TRP A 72 3.88 4.13 -0.45
N ARG A 73 4.44 3.45 0.59
CA ARG A 73 4.40 3.91 1.98
C ARG A 73 4.89 5.33 2.19
N PHE A 74 5.82 5.78 1.37
CA PHE A 74 6.23 7.17 1.24
C PHE A 74 6.10 7.62 -0.22
N PRO A 75 5.04 8.35 -0.59
CA PRO A 75 4.76 8.70 -1.98
C PRO A 75 5.73 9.73 -2.58
N GLY A 76 6.44 10.48 -1.78
CA GLY A 76 7.14 11.70 -2.15
C GLY A 76 6.35 12.95 -1.72
N ILE A 77 6.42 14.02 -2.52
CA ILE A 77 5.75 15.30 -2.21
C ILE A 77 4.25 15.31 -2.56
N VAL A 78 3.76 14.31 -3.27
CA VAL A 78 2.35 14.13 -3.67
C VAL A 78 1.92 12.69 -3.50
N GLY A 79 0.59 12.46 -3.42
CA GLY A 79 0.01 11.12 -3.28
C GLY A 79 -0.33 10.76 -1.83
N VAL A 80 -1.11 9.70 -1.66
CA VAL A 80 -1.49 9.15 -0.36
C VAL A 80 -1.25 7.63 -0.38
N PRO A 81 -0.50 7.08 0.58
CA PRO A 81 -0.21 5.66 0.60
C PRO A 81 -1.48 4.83 0.83
N THR A 82 -1.49 3.61 0.28
CA THR A 82 -2.51 2.62 0.62
C THR A 82 -2.34 2.19 2.07
N GLN A 83 -3.41 2.20 2.85
CA GLN A 83 -3.41 1.80 4.25
C GLN A 83 -4.34 0.61 4.47
N LEU A 84 -4.04 -0.20 5.49
CA LEU A 84 -4.86 -1.32 5.91
C LEU A 84 -5.01 -1.28 7.45
N LYS A 85 -6.23 -1.17 7.93
CA LYS A 85 -6.54 -1.19 9.36
C LYS A 85 -7.32 -2.47 9.68
N TRP A 86 -6.72 -3.34 10.46
CA TRP A 86 -7.33 -4.61 10.85
C TRP A 86 -8.43 -4.42 11.89
N LYS A 87 -9.50 -5.19 11.74
CA LYS A 87 -10.58 -5.40 12.71
C LYS A 87 -10.59 -6.88 13.05
N LEU A 88 -9.63 -7.29 13.87
CA LEU A 88 -9.42 -8.71 14.20
C LEU A 88 -10.21 -9.12 15.43
N PRO A 89 -10.60 -10.40 15.55
CA PRO A 89 -11.17 -10.94 16.78
C PRO A 89 -10.18 -10.85 17.96
N PRO A 90 -10.66 -10.98 19.20
CA PRO A 90 -9.78 -10.95 20.38
C PRO A 90 -8.66 -11.99 20.32
N GLY A 91 -7.46 -11.62 20.80
CA GLY A 91 -6.30 -12.49 20.88
C GLY A 91 -5.47 -12.61 19.60
N TRP A 92 -5.92 -12.03 18.50
CA TRP A 92 -5.15 -11.94 17.26
C TRP A 92 -4.12 -10.82 17.31
N LYS A 93 -3.02 -11.00 16.57
CA LYS A 93 -2.02 -9.95 16.35
C LYS A 93 -1.80 -9.75 14.85
N ALA A 94 -1.62 -8.50 14.45
CA ALA A 94 -1.21 -8.14 13.10
C ALA A 94 0.16 -7.47 13.14
N GLY A 95 1.05 -7.89 12.26
CA GLY A 95 2.29 -7.19 11.96
C GLY A 95 2.04 -5.94 11.12
N GLU A 96 3.09 -5.20 10.84
CA GLU A 96 3.04 -4.02 9.98
C GLU A 96 2.72 -4.39 8.53
N LEU A 97 2.10 -3.46 7.81
CA LEU A 97 1.87 -3.61 6.37
C LEU A 97 3.20 -3.38 5.63
N ILE A 98 3.69 -4.42 4.97
CA ILE A 98 4.92 -4.41 4.20
C ILE A 98 4.55 -4.15 2.74
N TYR A 99 5.14 -3.11 2.16
CA TYR A 99 4.94 -2.73 0.77
C TYR A 99 6.01 -3.39 -0.09
N PRO A 100 5.72 -3.74 -1.36
CA PRO A 100 6.77 -4.08 -2.31
C PRO A 100 7.65 -2.86 -2.59
N ALA A 101 8.82 -3.09 -3.18
CA ALA A 101 9.71 -2.01 -3.58
C ALA A 101 9.02 -1.06 -4.57
N PRO A 102 9.24 0.26 -4.44
CA PRO A 102 8.51 1.25 -5.22
C PRO A 102 8.95 1.30 -6.68
N GLU A 103 8.08 1.88 -7.49
CA GLU A 103 8.32 2.33 -8.84
C GLU A 103 8.18 3.85 -8.91
N ARG A 104 8.75 4.48 -9.94
CA ARG A 104 8.48 5.88 -10.22
C ARG A 104 7.12 5.97 -10.88
N THR A 105 6.22 6.70 -10.27
CA THR A 105 4.93 7.08 -10.81
C THR A 105 4.76 8.60 -10.76
N HIS A 106 3.58 9.11 -11.06
CA HIS A 106 3.33 10.56 -11.14
C HIS A 106 1.95 10.89 -10.60
N MET A 107 1.83 12.04 -9.97
CA MET A 107 0.53 12.69 -9.82
C MET A 107 0.50 13.87 -10.79
N PHE A 108 -0.22 13.76 -11.89
CA PHE A 108 -0.16 14.67 -13.05
C PHE A 108 1.28 14.79 -13.59
N LYS A 109 1.96 15.93 -13.38
CA LYS A 109 3.34 16.18 -13.83
C LYS A 109 4.38 16.02 -12.73
N ILE A 110 3.97 15.77 -11.51
CA ILE A 110 4.86 15.68 -10.34
C ILE A 110 5.23 14.22 -10.12
N ALA A 111 6.52 13.92 -10.05
CA ALA A 111 6.99 12.56 -9.82
C ALA A 111 6.64 12.11 -8.39
N ALA A 112 6.23 10.85 -8.28
CA ALA A 112 5.84 10.19 -7.05
C ALA A 112 6.44 8.79 -6.96
N GLN A 113 6.35 8.19 -5.80
CA GLN A 113 6.74 6.81 -5.52
C GLN A 113 5.48 5.96 -5.36
N GLY A 114 5.33 4.91 -6.13
CA GLY A 114 4.10 4.12 -6.15
C GLY A 114 4.20 2.83 -6.94
N PHE A 115 3.07 2.42 -7.51
CA PHE A 115 2.94 1.17 -8.26
C PHE A 115 2.09 1.41 -9.50
N ASP A 116 2.73 1.34 -10.70
CA ASP A 116 2.06 1.46 -11.99
C ASP A 116 1.55 0.10 -12.51
N ARG A 117 1.86 -0.97 -11.80
CA ARG A 117 1.43 -2.35 -12.06
C ARG A 117 0.79 -2.93 -10.81
N ASP A 118 0.21 -4.13 -10.96
CA ASP A 118 -0.32 -4.88 -9.83
C ASP A 118 0.70 -5.00 -8.70
N ALA A 119 0.24 -4.82 -7.48
CA ALA A 119 1.09 -4.82 -6.29
C ALA A 119 0.48 -5.67 -5.17
N MET A 120 1.32 -6.41 -4.48
CA MET A 120 0.94 -7.22 -3.33
C MET A 120 1.56 -6.64 -2.05
N LEU A 121 0.77 -5.93 -1.29
CA LEU A 121 1.16 -5.56 0.06
C LEU A 121 0.88 -6.74 0.98
N ARG A 122 1.72 -6.99 1.98
CA ARG A 122 1.58 -8.15 2.86
C ARG A 122 1.67 -7.79 4.32
N ALA A 123 1.00 -8.57 5.16
CA ALA A 123 1.12 -8.50 6.61
C ALA A 123 1.16 -9.92 7.18
N GLU A 124 1.85 -10.10 8.29
CA GLU A 124 1.81 -11.32 9.06
C GLU A 124 0.69 -11.23 10.10
N LEU A 125 -0.16 -12.23 10.15
CA LEU A 125 -1.17 -12.37 11.19
C LEU A 125 -0.83 -13.55 12.09
N THR A 126 -0.95 -13.36 13.40
CA THR A 126 -0.77 -14.42 14.40
C THR A 126 -2.10 -14.69 15.09
N PRO A 127 -2.70 -15.85 14.90
CA PRO A 127 -3.91 -16.28 15.63
C PRO A 127 -3.59 -16.64 17.06
N PRO A 128 -4.57 -16.62 17.96
CA PRO A 128 -4.41 -17.19 19.31
C PRO A 128 -4.14 -18.69 19.25
N ALA A 129 -3.43 -19.19 20.27
CA ALA A 129 -3.08 -20.62 20.36
C ALA A 129 -4.30 -21.55 20.58
N LYS A 130 -5.43 -20.98 20.99
CA LYS A 130 -6.66 -21.75 21.25
C LYS A 130 -7.73 -21.31 20.25
N LEU A 131 -7.90 -22.08 19.19
CA LEU A 131 -8.98 -21.99 18.21
C LEU A 131 -9.57 -23.38 18.02
N LYS A 132 -10.85 -23.45 17.71
CA LYS A 132 -11.53 -24.72 17.49
C LYS A 132 -11.35 -25.17 16.04
N THR A 133 -10.70 -26.32 15.86
CA THR A 133 -10.53 -26.96 14.54
C THR A 133 -11.88 -27.21 13.87
N GLY A 134 -11.97 -26.94 12.59
CA GLY A 134 -13.20 -27.09 11.78
C GLY A 134 -14.10 -25.84 11.77
N GLU A 135 -13.83 -24.83 12.58
CA GLU A 135 -14.53 -23.54 12.47
C GLU A 135 -13.96 -22.70 11.32
N ASN A 136 -14.81 -21.84 10.75
CA ASN A 136 -14.39 -20.80 9.82
C ASN A 136 -14.24 -19.48 10.55
N ILE A 137 -13.13 -18.80 10.35
CA ILE A 137 -12.87 -17.47 10.92
C ILE A 137 -12.83 -16.45 9.79
N THR A 138 -13.62 -15.40 9.93
CA THR A 138 -13.61 -14.25 9.04
C THR A 138 -12.75 -13.13 9.63
N LEU A 139 -11.67 -12.81 8.93
CA LEU A 139 -10.78 -11.70 9.20
C LEU A 139 -11.29 -10.49 8.42
N THR A 140 -11.38 -9.33 9.06
CA THR A 140 -11.84 -8.11 8.42
C THR A 140 -10.82 -7.00 8.55
N ALA A 141 -10.76 -6.15 7.53
CA ALA A 141 -9.91 -4.98 7.51
C ALA A 141 -10.54 -3.85 6.69
N SER A 142 -10.26 -2.62 7.08
CA SER A 142 -10.62 -1.42 6.32
C SER A 142 -9.39 -0.96 5.53
N ALA A 143 -9.48 -0.99 4.21
CA ALA A 143 -8.47 -0.45 3.32
C ALA A 143 -8.82 0.96 2.88
N SER A 144 -7.82 1.83 2.73
CA SER A 144 -7.97 3.16 2.13
C SER A 144 -6.78 3.44 1.23
N TRP A 145 -7.02 4.17 0.13
CA TRP A 145 -6.01 4.45 -0.89
C TRP A 145 -6.30 5.73 -1.65
N MET A 146 -5.30 6.20 -2.40
CA MET A 146 -5.46 7.11 -3.52
C MET A 146 -5.09 6.35 -4.78
N CYS A 147 -5.98 6.30 -5.77
CA CYS A 147 -5.71 5.73 -7.08
C CYS A 147 -5.81 6.84 -8.13
N CYS A 148 -4.74 7.03 -8.90
CA CYS A 148 -4.64 8.10 -9.88
C CYS A 148 -4.40 7.54 -11.29
N GLY A 149 -4.99 8.23 -12.27
CA GLY A 149 -4.84 7.96 -13.68
C GLY A 149 -5.15 9.27 -14.42
N THR A 150 -6.24 9.33 -15.17
CA THR A 150 -6.76 10.59 -15.75
C THR A 150 -7.28 11.56 -14.69
N SER A 151 -7.61 11.04 -13.51
CA SER A 151 -8.01 11.79 -12.30
C SER A 151 -7.48 11.06 -11.07
N CYS A 152 -7.49 11.73 -9.90
CA CYS A 152 -7.13 11.10 -8.64
C CYS A 152 -8.40 10.81 -7.83
N GLN A 153 -8.59 9.55 -7.46
CA GLN A 153 -9.76 9.05 -6.76
C GLN A 153 -9.35 8.50 -5.39
N PRO A 154 -9.76 9.13 -4.28
CA PRO A 154 -9.66 8.50 -2.98
C PRO A 154 -10.66 7.34 -2.91
N GLY A 155 -10.22 6.22 -2.35
CA GLY A 155 -11.07 5.06 -2.17
C GLY A 155 -10.92 4.46 -0.78
N TRP A 156 -11.96 3.75 -0.35
CA TRP A 156 -11.93 2.90 0.84
C TRP A 156 -12.87 1.72 0.69
N LYS A 157 -12.53 0.62 1.33
CA LYS A 157 -13.33 -0.61 1.27
C LYS A 157 -13.15 -1.42 2.55
N GLU A 158 -14.26 -1.96 3.06
CA GLU A 158 -14.21 -3.04 4.04
C GLU A 158 -13.96 -4.36 3.30
N LEU A 159 -12.91 -5.04 3.70
CA LEU A 159 -12.47 -6.30 3.12
C LEU A 159 -12.63 -7.42 4.12
N SER A 160 -12.92 -8.61 3.63
CA SER A 160 -13.03 -9.81 4.45
C SER A 160 -12.34 -11.00 3.81
N LEU A 161 -11.75 -11.85 4.64
CA LEU A 161 -11.11 -13.09 4.26
C LEU A 161 -11.55 -14.19 5.22
N THR A 162 -12.21 -15.22 4.73
CA THR A 162 -12.67 -16.34 5.54
C THR A 162 -11.80 -17.57 5.29
N LEU A 163 -11.25 -18.13 6.36
CA LEU A 163 -10.40 -19.31 6.32
C LEU A 163 -10.86 -20.34 7.36
N PRO A 164 -10.79 -21.63 7.05
CA PRO A 164 -11.04 -22.68 8.05
C PRO A 164 -9.87 -22.76 9.05
N VAL A 165 -10.16 -23.19 10.26
CA VAL A 165 -9.17 -23.58 11.27
C VAL A 165 -8.84 -25.04 11.11
N ALA A 166 -7.56 -25.40 10.99
CA ALA A 166 -7.09 -26.76 10.85
C ALA A 166 -5.80 -27.01 11.65
N GLU A 167 -5.47 -28.27 11.90
CA GLU A 167 -4.20 -28.66 12.54
C GLU A 167 -3.00 -28.44 11.61
N LYS A 168 -3.24 -28.48 10.29
CA LYS A 168 -2.22 -28.28 9.24
C LYS A 168 -2.79 -27.39 8.17
N SER A 169 -1.90 -26.68 7.49
CA SER A 169 -2.25 -25.84 6.35
C SER A 169 -1.35 -26.14 5.17
N ALA A 170 -1.89 -25.98 3.96
CA ALA A 170 -1.14 -26.04 2.73
C ALA A 170 -0.95 -24.62 2.16
N LEU A 171 0.12 -24.40 1.41
CA LEU A 171 0.32 -23.18 0.66
C LEU A 171 -0.67 -23.10 -0.51
N SER A 172 -1.26 -21.94 -0.73
CA SER A 172 -2.05 -21.65 -1.91
C SER A 172 -1.13 -21.55 -3.14
N PRO A 173 -1.23 -22.44 -4.14
CA PRO A 173 -0.28 -22.43 -5.26
C PRO A 173 -0.19 -21.08 -5.98
N LYS A 174 -1.33 -20.43 -6.19
CA LYS A 174 -1.41 -19.10 -6.84
C LYS A 174 -0.78 -18.01 -5.98
N TRP A 175 -1.24 -17.88 -4.73
CA TRP A 175 -0.87 -16.76 -3.89
C TRP A 175 0.53 -16.89 -3.32
N HIS A 176 0.96 -18.09 -3.00
CA HIS A 176 2.34 -18.36 -2.57
C HIS A 176 3.34 -17.95 -3.64
N LYS A 177 3.12 -18.32 -4.90
CA LYS A 177 4.00 -17.94 -6.01
C LYS A 177 4.12 -16.42 -6.15
N LEU A 178 2.99 -15.69 -6.15
CA LEU A 178 2.98 -14.23 -6.25
C LEU A 178 3.68 -13.57 -5.06
N LEU A 179 3.43 -14.06 -3.85
CA LEU A 179 4.07 -13.55 -2.63
C LEU A 179 5.58 -13.82 -2.63
N ASP A 180 6.03 -14.96 -3.15
CA ASP A 180 7.46 -15.26 -3.29
C ASP A 180 8.15 -14.38 -4.33
N GLU A 181 7.49 -14.11 -5.45
CA GLU A 181 7.98 -13.16 -6.45
C GLU A 181 8.14 -11.76 -5.84
N GLU A 182 7.18 -11.30 -5.04
CA GLU A 182 7.26 -10.01 -4.35
C GLU A 182 8.33 -10.00 -3.25
N ARG A 183 8.50 -11.10 -2.50
CA ARG A 183 9.60 -11.24 -1.53
C ARG A 183 10.97 -11.20 -2.20
N ALA A 184 11.11 -11.81 -3.37
CA ALA A 184 12.35 -11.79 -4.14
C ALA A 184 12.71 -10.39 -4.64
N ARG A 185 11.71 -9.54 -4.91
CA ARG A 185 11.87 -8.14 -5.35
C ARG A 185 11.95 -7.14 -4.19
N ALA A 186 11.71 -7.59 -2.95
CA ALA A 186 11.73 -6.71 -1.79
C ALA A 186 13.11 -6.05 -1.62
N GLU A 187 13.10 -4.84 -1.11
CA GLU A 187 14.32 -4.14 -0.71
C GLU A 187 15.03 -4.87 0.43
N ARG A 188 16.35 -4.94 0.34
CA ARG A 188 17.19 -5.53 1.38
C ARG A 188 18.54 -4.79 1.45
N PRO A 189 19.13 -4.69 2.64
CA PRO A 189 20.53 -4.29 2.77
C PRO A 189 21.45 -5.34 2.15
N SER A 190 22.67 -4.96 1.83
CA SER A 190 23.68 -5.88 1.32
C SER A 190 25.07 -5.44 1.74
N ASP A 191 25.86 -6.35 2.27
CA ASP A 191 27.27 -6.15 2.61
C ASP A 191 28.18 -6.11 1.38
N GLU A 192 27.65 -6.46 0.21
CA GLU A 192 28.37 -6.40 -1.08
C GLU A 192 28.58 -4.96 -1.56
N TRP A 193 27.88 -4.00 -0.96
CA TRP A 193 27.91 -2.59 -1.29
C TRP A 193 28.07 -1.74 -0.04
N SER A 194 28.94 -0.73 -0.11
CA SER A 194 29.05 0.30 0.92
C SER A 194 28.45 1.60 0.42
N ALA A 195 27.89 2.39 1.34
CA ALA A 195 27.29 3.67 1.04
C ALA A 195 27.81 4.76 1.96
N SER A 196 28.01 5.97 1.41
CA SER A 196 28.28 7.20 2.19
C SER A 196 27.46 8.35 1.63
N ALA A 197 27.09 9.30 2.48
CA ALA A 197 26.29 10.46 2.09
C ALA A 197 26.91 11.75 2.65
N VAL A 198 27.07 12.72 1.76
CA VAL A 198 27.52 14.08 2.11
C VAL A 198 26.41 15.05 1.73
N GLU A 199 26.01 15.89 2.67
CA GLU A 199 25.06 16.98 2.46
C GLU A 199 25.78 18.32 2.49
N LYS A 200 25.61 19.07 1.42
CA LYS A 200 26.10 20.45 1.31
C LYS A 200 24.99 21.31 0.69
N ASP A 201 24.60 22.36 1.39
CA ASP A 201 23.49 23.25 0.99
C ASP A 201 22.19 22.46 0.70
N ARG A 202 21.75 22.48 -0.54
CA ARG A 202 20.57 21.75 -1.03
C ARG A 202 20.90 20.45 -1.76
N THR A 203 22.17 20.05 -1.75
CA THR A 203 22.64 18.87 -2.49
C THR A 203 23.01 17.75 -1.52
N ILE A 204 22.57 16.53 -1.84
CA ILE A 204 23.01 15.32 -1.17
C ILE A 204 23.79 14.51 -2.20
N THR A 205 25.07 14.30 -1.94
CA THR A 205 25.92 13.41 -2.73
C THR A 205 25.99 12.05 -2.07
N LEU A 206 25.35 11.08 -2.68
CA LEU A 206 25.34 9.68 -2.26
C LEU A 206 26.39 8.93 -3.07
N THR A 207 27.38 8.32 -2.41
CA THR A 207 28.38 7.48 -3.05
C THR A 207 28.16 6.02 -2.68
N ILE A 208 28.06 5.16 -3.69
CA ILE A 208 27.87 3.71 -3.57
C ILE A 208 29.09 3.02 -4.14
N LYS A 209 29.76 2.20 -3.33
CA LYS A 209 30.98 1.49 -3.74
C LYS A 209 30.81 -0.02 -3.64
N PRO A 210 31.27 -0.79 -4.64
CA PRO A 210 31.33 -2.24 -4.51
C PRO A 210 32.29 -2.62 -3.39
N ALA A 211 31.80 -3.40 -2.42
CA ALA A 211 32.58 -3.85 -1.26
C ALA A 211 33.13 -5.28 -1.46
N SER A 212 32.65 -6.01 -2.47
CA SER A 212 33.13 -7.35 -2.77
C SER A 212 33.06 -7.68 -4.27
N ALA A 213 33.64 -8.83 -4.65
CA ALA A 213 33.57 -9.35 -6.02
C ALA A 213 32.14 -9.83 -6.41
N LYS A 214 31.25 -10.03 -5.44
CA LYS A 214 29.85 -10.42 -5.70
C LYS A 214 28.98 -9.22 -6.06
N ALA A 215 29.44 -7.99 -5.79
CA ALA A 215 28.78 -6.78 -6.24
C ALA A 215 28.75 -6.72 -7.78
N ARG A 216 27.57 -6.50 -8.34
CA ARG A 216 27.42 -6.34 -9.77
C ARG A 216 27.57 -4.87 -10.16
N ARG A 217 28.67 -4.54 -10.80
CA ARG A 217 28.95 -3.19 -11.28
C ARG A 217 28.17 -2.90 -12.57
N ALA A 218 27.73 -1.65 -12.74
CA ALA A 218 27.18 -1.20 -14.01
C ALA A 218 28.26 -1.27 -15.11
N LYS A 219 27.89 -1.70 -16.30
CA LYS A 219 28.81 -1.90 -17.42
C LYS A 219 29.05 -0.62 -18.24
N SER A 220 28.19 0.38 -18.07
CA SER A 220 28.23 1.64 -18.78
C SER A 220 27.47 2.73 -18.04
N GLN A 221 27.74 3.99 -18.37
CA GLN A 221 26.97 5.14 -17.87
C GLN A 221 25.48 4.99 -18.19
N ARG A 222 25.12 4.54 -19.40
CA ARG A 222 23.72 4.30 -19.82
C ARG A 222 23.00 3.27 -18.93
N GLU A 223 23.72 2.29 -18.41
CA GLU A 223 23.14 1.33 -17.46
C GLU A 223 22.97 1.97 -16.07
N ALA A 224 23.97 2.72 -15.62
CA ALA A 224 23.91 3.44 -14.36
C ALA A 224 22.76 4.47 -14.35
N ASP A 225 22.51 5.17 -15.44
CA ASP A 225 21.42 6.16 -15.57
C ASP A 225 20.00 5.57 -15.40
N ARG A 226 19.88 4.25 -15.41
CA ARG A 226 18.61 3.55 -15.15
C ARG A 226 18.36 3.27 -13.66
N ILE A 227 19.37 3.50 -12.83
CA ILE A 227 19.22 3.36 -11.38
C ILE A 227 18.34 4.50 -10.88
N ILE A 228 17.43 4.20 -9.94
CA ILE A 228 16.54 5.19 -9.36
C ILE A 228 16.68 5.12 -7.84
N ALA A 229 16.89 6.27 -7.22
CA ALA A 229 16.84 6.41 -5.77
C ALA A 229 15.42 6.81 -5.31
N PHE A 230 14.89 6.08 -4.35
CA PHE A 230 13.62 6.36 -3.68
C PHE A 230 13.90 6.73 -2.23
N THR A 231 13.26 7.79 -1.74
CA THR A 231 13.37 8.19 -0.33
C THR A 231 12.42 7.38 0.54
N GLU A 232 12.88 6.95 1.71
CA GLU A 232 12.02 6.27 2.69
C GLU A 232 11.41 7.23 3.72
N ASP A 233 11.88 8.46 3.78
CA ASP A 233 11.49 9.45 4.80
C ASP A 233 11.24 10.88 4.26
N GLY A 234 11.49 11.10 2.97
CA GLY A 234 11.27 12.38 2.33
C GLY A 234 12.40 13.38 2.49
N TRP A 235 13.61 12.95 2.85
CA TRP A 235 14.73 13.86 2.99
C TRP A 235 15.21 14.45 1.68
N PHE A 236 15.03 13.76 0.55
CA PHE A 236 15.31 14.30 -0.77
C PHE A 236 14.05 14.32 -1.66
N ASP A 237 14.02 15.29 -2.56
CA ASP A 237 12.92 15.54 -3.48
C ASP A 237 12.98 14.58 -4.67
N THR A 238 11.98 13.74 -4.80
CA THR A 238 11.87 12.74 -5.88
C THR A 238 11.41 13.30 -7.20
N ASP A 239 10.87 14.53 -7.21
CA ASP A 239 10.47 15.24 -8.43
C ASP A 239 11.67 15.93 -9.13
N LYS A 240 12.77 16.10 -8.42
CA LYS A 240 13.99 16.67 -8.99
C LYS A 240 14.81 15.60 -9.72
N PRO A 241 15.55 16.00 -10.77
CA PRO A 241 16.47 15.11 -11.47
C PRO A 241 17.50 14.50 -10.54
N GLN A 242 17.77 13.21 -10.73
CA GLN A 242 18.84 12.47 -10.04
C GLN A 242 19.98 12.31 -11.03
N LEU A 243 21.15 12.85 -10.72
CA LEU A 243 22.33 12.75 -11.60
C LEU A 243 23.21 11.60 -11.10
N ILE A 244 23.44 10.62 -11.97
CA ILE A 244 24.23 9.44 -11.65
C ILE A 244 25.52 9.46 -12.45
N ARG A 245 26.64 9.26 -11.79
CA ARG A 245 27.94 9.13 -12.41
C ARG A 245 28.55 7.77 -12.06
N LEU A 246 28.90 7.02 -13.08
CA LEU A 246 29.71 5.80 -12.97
C LEU A 246 31.19 6.17 -13.00
N HIS A 247 31.97 5.61 -12.08
CA HIS A 247 33.42 5.77 -11.99
C HIS A 247 34.14 4.51 -12.48
N ASP A 248 35.42 4.64 -12.82
CA ASP A 248 36.25 3.55 -13.36
C ASP A 248 36.43 2.37 -12.38
N ASP A 249 36.38 2.64 -11.08
CA ASP A 249 36.40 1.60 -10.02
C ASP A 249 35.05 0.87 -9.85
N GLY A 250 34.05 1.24 -10.64
CA GLY A 250 32.69 0.71 -10.57
C GLY A 250 31.83 1.30 -9.45
N SER A 251 32.32 2.32 -8.75
CA SER A 251 31.53 3.09 -7.82
C SER A 251 30.54 4.02 -8.57
N LEU A 252 29.50 4.42 -7.87
CA LEU A 252 28.47 5.32 -8.37
C LEU A 252 28.37 6.54 -7.45
N THR A 253 28.29 7.70 -8.02
CA THR A 253 27.88 8.93 -7.33
C THR A 253 26.49 9.32 -7.81
N ILE A 254 25.55 9.47 -6.88
CA ILE A 254 24.18 9.89 -7.14
C ILE A 254 23.98 11.24 -6.46
N THR A 255 23.72 12.28 -7.27
CA THR A 255 23.43 13.62 -6.77
C THR A 255 21.94 13.80 -6.67
N LEU A 256 21.46 14.07 -5.46
CA LEU A 256 20.07 14.24 -5.10
C LEU A 256 19.83 15.67 -4.61
N THR A 257 18.65 16.20 -4.85
CA THR A 257 18.23 17.50 -4.31
C THR A 257 17.48 17.30 -3.00
N LYS A 258 17.93 17.96 -1.93
CA LYS A 258 17.26 17.96 -0.64
C LYS A 258 15.84 18.52 -0.77
N ALA A 259 14.88 17.92 -0.11
CA ALA A 259 13.51 18.40 -0.07
C ALA A 259 13.41 19.78 0.59
N GLU A 260 12.50 20.62 0.11
CA GLU A 260 12.27 21.95 0.70
C GLU A 260 11.61 21.86 2.07
N THR A 261 10.72 20.89 2.21
CA THR A 261 10.01 20.61 3.45
C THR A 261 10.24 19.18 3.88
N TYR A 262 10.41 18.97 5.16
CA TYR A 262 10.62 17.65 5.74
C TYR A 262 9.64 17.42 6.90
N ALA A 263 8.77 16.44 6.76
CA ALA A 263 7.73 16.15 7.74
C ALA A 263 8.26 15.58 9.08
N GLY A 264 9.50 15.09 9.11
CA GLY A 264 10.13 14.50 10.29
C GLY A 264 10.58 15.50 11.35
N GLY A 265 10.39 16.80 11.13
CA GLY A 265 10.69 17.89 12.06
C GLY A 265 12.18 18.22 12.16
N LYS A 266 13.03 17.30 12.60
CA LYS A 266 14.48 17.50 12.70
C LYS A 266 15.22 16.82 11.54
N PRO A 267 16.30 17.43 11.01
CA PRO A 267 17.11 16.81 9.98
C PRO A 267 17.57 15.39 10.38
N PRO A 268 17.39 14.38 9.52
CA PRO A 268 17.78 13.01 9.84
C PRO A 268 19.31 12.90 9.93
N LYS A 269 19.79 12.03 10.79
CA LYS A 269 21.22 11.70 10.89
C LYS A 269 21.67 10.69 9.83
N THR A 270 20.72 10.04 9.19
CA THR A 270 20.94 8.91 8.27
C THR A 270 20.10 9.13 7.01
N LEU A 271 20.69 8.98 5.84
CA LEU A 271 19.96 9.01 4.57
C LEU A 271 19.34 7.64 4.34
N ARG A 272 18.03 7.55 4.47
CA ARG A 272 17.28 6.32 4.23
C ARG A 272 16.75 6.31 2.79
N ALA A 273 17.26 5.38 1.99
CA ALA A 273 16.89 5.28 0.58
C ALA A 273 16.89 3.83 0.08
N ILE A 274 16.12 3.62 -0.98
CA ILE A 274 16.13 2.40 -1.78
C ILE A 274 16.68 2.75 -3.16
N LEU A 275 17.68 2.01 -3.60
CA LEU A 275 18.25 2.12 -4.93
C LEU A 275 17.75 0.97 -5.78
N ARG A 276 16.89 1.26 -6.77
CA ARG A 276 16.40 0.26 -7.71
C ARG A 276 17.33 0.19 -8.92
N ASN A 277 17.75 -1.01 -9.23
CA ASN A 277 18.50 -1.37 -10.42
C ASN A 277 17.89 -2.64 -11.02
N ASP A 278 17.18 -2.51 -12.13
CA ASP A 278 16.50 -3.66 -12.75
C ASP A 278 17.49 -4.73 -13.25
N ALA A 279 18.75 -4.37 -13.45
CA ALA A 279 19.83 -5.31 -13.78
C ALA A 279 20.38 -6.04 -12.54
N GLY A 280 19.93 -5.68 -11.33
CA GLY A 280 20.35 -6.21 -10.05
C GLY A 280 21.64 -5.60 -9.50
N TRP A 281 21.84 -5.75 -8.21
CA TRP A 281 23.01 -5.28 -7.45
C TRP A 281 24.03 -6.38 -7.16
N HIS A 282 23.64 -7.65 -7.32
CA HIS A 282 24.50 -8.81 -7.15
C HIS A 282 24.81 -9.48 -8.51
N GLN A 283 25.90 -10.22 -8.57
CA GLN A 283 26.20 -11.07 -9.71
C GLN A 283 25.01 -11.99 -10.00
N GLY A 284 24.75 -12.24 -11.28
CA GLY A 284 23.55 -12.99 -11.71
C GLY A 284 22.24 -12.21 -11.72
N GLY A 285 22.26 -10.89 -11.42
CA GLY A 285 21.07 -10.04 -11.50
C GLY A 285 20.15 -10.08 -10.27
N ALA A 286 20.56 -10.75 -9.19
CA ALA A 286 19.80 -10.78 -7.94
C ALA A 286 19.85 -9.43 -7.21
N LEU A 287 18.90 -9.24 -6.30
CA LEU A 287 18.70 -8.03 -5.50
C LEU A 287 18.50 -6.77 -6.37
N GLN A 288 17.31 -6.58 -6.90
CA GLN A 288 17.00 -5.39 -7.69
C GLN A 288 16.88 -4.11 -6.86
N CYS A 289 16.52 -4.21 -5.60
CA CYS A 289 16.29 -3.07 -4.70
C CYS A 289 17.23 -3.14 -3.50
N LEU A 290 18.28 -2.30 -3.54
CA LEU A 290 19.27 -2.18 -2.48
C LEU A 290 18.80 -1.12 -1.46
N GLN A 291 18.58 -1.54 -0.23
CA GLN A 291 18.30 -0.63 0.87
C GLN A 291 19.60 -0.08 1.44
N ILE A 292 19.67 1.21 1.63
CA ILE A 292 20.84 1.90 2.20
C ILE A 292 20.44 2.85 3.31
N ALA A 293 21.33 3.02 4.28
CA ALA A 293 21.13 3.92 5.41
C ALA A 293 22.45 4.55 5.89
N PRO A 294 23.27 5.19 5.02
CA PRO A 294 24.51 5.83 5.46
C PRO A 294 24.25 7.02 6.38
N LYS A 295 25.18 7.27 7.31
CA LYS A 295 25.19 8.52 8.09
C LYS A 295 25.44 9.69 7.15
N ILE A 296 24.68 10.78 7.35
CA ILE A 296 24.86 12.02 6.60
C ILE A 296 26.01 12.83 7.22
N GLN A 297 27.05 13.06 6.45
CA GLN A 297 28.09 14.04 6.75
C GLN A 297 27.63 15.40 6.24
N ARG A 298 27.64 16.44 7.08
CA ARG A 298 27.24 17.79 6.68
C ARG A 298 28.49 18.65 6.55
N GLU A 299 28.59 19.30 5.39
CA GLU A 299 29.64 20.28 5.09
C GLU A 299 29.01 21.68 5.12
N ASP A 300 29.73 22.61 5.72
CA ASP A 300 29.37 24.02 5.78
C ASP A 300 29.48 24.69 4.42
#